data_7f59a3c9ba501a980bdf7b0629801102
#
_entry.id   7f59a3c9ba501a980bdf7b0629801102
#
_cell.length_a   1.000
_cell.length_b   1.000
_cell.length_c   1.000
_cell.angle_alpha   90.00
_cell.angle_beta   90.00
_cell.angle_gamma   90.00
#
_symmetry.space_group_name_H-M   'P 1'
#
loop_
_entity.id
_entity.type
_entity.pdbx_description
1 polymer ?
#
loop_
_entity_poly.entity_id
_entity_poly.type
_entity_poly.pdbx_seq_one_letter_code
_entity_poly.pdbx_strand_id
1 'polypeptide(L)'
;MSGPSLRPRRFAGRPPGALPGYVPGADIPTDDQRASSRAGSMWLVKAATGVLLVVFLGTHLVAQHFLVEGGLRDYDAVVAYLRHPVALVAELGLLVTVIVHAALGVRAVLVDLLPGERALRRATWIIGMVAMVSLVYGIGLTLVVLGG
;
A
#
# COMPACT_ATOMS: atom_id res chain seq x y z
N MET A 1 49.07 12.31 -17.45
CA MET A 1 47.59 12.42 -17.46
C MET A 1 47.08 11.41 -18.49
N SER A 2 46.74 10.18 -18.03
CA SER A 2 46.26 9.10 -18.89
C SER A 2 44.72 9.10 -18.85
N GLY A 3 44.11 9.38 -20.00
CA GLY A 3 42.63 9.39 -20.14
C GLY A 3 42.02 7.98 -20.03
N PRO A 4 40.77 7.85 -19.64
CA PRO A 4 40.10 6.56 -19.54
C PRO A 4 39.93 5.95 -20.95
N SER A 5 40.43 4.73 -21.11
CA SER A 5 40.29 3.93 -22.34
C SER A 5 38.83 3.48 -22.46
N LEU A 6 38.06 4.06 -23.36
CA LEU A 6 36.76 3.57 -23.79
C LEU A 6 36.93 2.19 -24.45
N ARG A 7 36.62 1.12 -23.71
CA ARG A 7 36.52 -0.22 -24.32
C ARG A 7 35.33 -0.22 -25.28
N PRO A 8 35.54 -0.60 -26.57
CA PRO A 8 34.42 -0.74 -27.50
C PRO A 8 33.48 -1.82 -27.00
N ARG A 9 32.18 -1.47 -26.87
CA ARG A 9 31.13 -2.46 -26.63
C ARG A 9 31.19 -3.49 -27.76
N ARG A 10 31.48 -4.76 -27.42
CA ARG A 10 31.32 -5.86 -28.36
C ARG A 10 29.82 -5.94 -28.69
N PHE A 11 29.48 -5.56 -29.93
CA PHE A 11 28.16 -5.86 -30.48
C PHE A 11 28.04 -7.38 -30.52
N ALA A 12 27.18 -7.95 -29.66
CA ALA A 12 26.77 -9.34 -29.82
C ALA A 12 26.12 -9.45 -31.20
N GLY A 13 26.71 -10.25 -32.07
CA GLY A 13 26.25 -10.42 -33.45
C GLY A 13 24.78 -10.81 -33.47
N ARG A 14 24.06 -10.29 -34.46
CA ARG A 14 22.65 -10.58 -34.71
C ARG A 14 22.48 -12.10 -34.92
N PRO A 15 21.54 -12.78 -34.20
CA PRO A 15 21.31 -14.21 -34.41
C PRO A 15 20.79 -14.45 -35.85
N PRO A 16 21.14 -15.59 -36.48
CA PRO A 16 20.60 -15.94 -37.79
C PRO A 16 19.07 -15.97 -37.78
N GLY A 17 18.43 -15.27 -38.72
CA GLY A 17 16.98 -15.20 -38.84
C GLY A 17 16.29 -14.08 -38.05
N ALA A 18 17.02 -13.23 -37.36
CA ALA A 18 16.41 -12.09 -36.68
C ALA A 18 15.82 -11.07 -37.66
N LEU A 19 14.58 -10.63 -37.40
CA LEU A 19 13.87 -9.63 -38.19
C LEU A 19 14.61 -8.28 -38.22
N PRO A 20 14.40 -7.43 -39.23
CA PRO A 20 14.92 -6.06 -39.24
C PRO A 20 14.43 -5.32 -37.96
N GLY A 21 15.36 -4.72 -37.21
CA GLY A 21 15.04 -4.04 -35.94
C GLY A 21 15.23 -4.89 -34.70
N TYR A 22 15.60 -6.18 -34.79
CA TYR A 22 15.91 -6.98 -33.60
C TYR A 22 17.11 -6.42 -32.84
N VAL A 23 16.88 -6.06 -31.58
CA VAL A 23 17.92 -5.67 -30.61
C VAL A 23 17.95 -6.74 -29.53
N PRO A 24 19.09 -7.53 -29.44
CA PRO A 24 19.19 -8.54 -28.37
C PRO A 24 18.98 -7.93 -26.98
N GLY A 25 18.04 -8.47 -26.21
CA GLY A 25 17.75 -8.00 -24.87
C GLY A 25 16.82 -6.77 -24.80
N ALA A 26 16.28 -6.28 -25.93
CA ALA A 26 15.33 -5.14 -25.91
C ALA A 26 14.04 -5.44 -25.16
N ASP A 27 13.66 -6.71 -25.07
CA ASP A 27 12.44 -7.16 -24.38
C ASP A 27 12.66 -7.41 -22.87
N ILE A 28 13.91 -7.37 -22.41
CA ILE A 28 14.22 -7.51 -20.99
C ILE A 28 14.18 -6.11 -20.36
N PRO A 29 13.20 -5.82 -19.47
CA PRO A 29 13.13 -4.52 -18.82
C PRO A 29 14.43 -4.22 -18.10
N THR A 30 15.01 -3.06 -18.38
CA THR A 30 16.22 -2.59 -17.67
C THR A 30 15.91 -2.38 -16.19
N ASP A 31 16.94 -2.36 -15.35
CA ASP A 31 16.75 -2.12 -13.91
C ASP A 31 16.07 -0.76 -13.66
N ASP A 32 16.37 0.26 -14.49
CA ASP A 32 15.71 1.56 -14.43
C ASP A 32 14.22 1.49 -14.79
N GLN A 33 13.83 0.69 -15.78
CA GLN A 33 12.43 0.48 -16.16
C GLN A 33 11.68 -0.28 -15.06
N ARG A 34 12.31 -1.26 -14.40
CA ARG A 34 11.74 -1.98 -13.27
C ARG A 34 11.59 -1.09 -12.04
N ALA A 35 12.57 -0.23 -11.76
CA ALA A 35 12.53 0.74 -10.67
C ALA A 35 11.41 1.78 -10.90
N SER A 36 11.29 2.30 -12.12
CA SER A 36 10.25 3.24 -12.51
C SER A 36 8.84 2.63 -12.40
N SER A 37 8.64 1.39 -12.87
CA SER A 37 7.34 0.72 -12.76
C SER A 37 6.93 0.42 -11.31
N ARG A 38 7.90 0.06 -10.44
CA ARG A 38 7.65 -0.12 -9.00
C ARG A 38 7.30 1.20 -8.30
N ALA A 39 7.98 2.29 -8.64
CA ALA A 39 7.67 3.61 -8.09
C ALA A 39 6.26 4.06 -8.51
N GLY A 40 5.89 3.85 -9.78
CA GLY A 40 4.56 4.15 -10.30
C GLY A 40 3.46 3.32 -9.63
N SER A 41 3.67 2.02 -9.43
CA SER A 41 2.70 1.15 -8.77
C SER A 41 2.49 1.53 -7.29
N MET A 42 3.55 1.87 -6.57
CA MET A 42 3.44 2.34 -5.18
C MET A 42 2.71 3.68 -5.07
N TRP A 43 2.92 4.59 -6.01
CA TRP A 43 2.18 5.84 -6.07
C TRP A 43 0.68 5.58 -6.30
N LEU A 44 0.35 4.69 -7.26
CA LEU A 44 -1.04 4.33 -7.54
C LEU A 44 -1.74 3.70 -6.34
N VAL A 45 -1.07 2.79 -5.62
CA VAL A 45 -1.62 2.19 -4.38
C VAL A 45 -1.88 3.25 -3.32
N LYS A 46 -0.95 4.21 -3.13
CA LYS A 46 -1.17 5.33 -2.20
C LYS A 46 -2.35 6.19 -2.59
N ALA A 47 -2.48 6.54 -3.86
CA ALA A 47 -3.60 7.33 -4.36
C ALA A 47 -4.94 6.58 -4.20
N ALA A 48 -4.98 5.30 -4.59
CA ALA A 48 -6.17 4.46 -4.48
C ALA A 48 -6.61 4.29 -3.01
N THR A 49 -5.67 3.99 -2.09
CA THR A 49 -5.99 3.88 -0.66
C THR A 49 -6.44 5.21 -0.07
N GLY A 50 -5.92 6.34 -0.55
CA GLY A 50 -6.38 7.67 -0.14
C GLY A 50 -7.83 7.94 -0.55
N VAL A 51 -8.20 7.61 -1.79
CA VAL A 51 -9.59 7.74 -2.27
C VAL A 51 -10.54 6.81 -1.50
N LEU A 52 -10.15 5.53 -1.32
CA LEU A 52 -10.92 4.57 -0.54
C LEU A 52 -11.10 5.03 0.91
N LEU A 53 -10.06 5.62 1.51
CA LEU A 53 -10.13 6.17 2.86
C LEU A 53 -11.17 7.27 2.96
N VAL A 54 -11.22 8.19 2.01
CA VAL A 54 -12.24 9.27 1.98
C VAL A 54 -13.65 8.67 1.88
N VAL A 55 -13.84 7.66 1.03
CA VAL A 55 -15.15 7.00 0.85
C VAL A 55 -15.58 6.28 2.12
N PHE A 56 -14.73 5.40 2.67
CA PHE A 56 -15.07 4.63 3.87
C PHE A 56 -15.21 5.51 5.11
N LEU A 57 -14.31 6.49 5.30
CA LEU A 57 -14.38 7.41 6.42
C LEU A 57 -15.64 8.29 6.32
N GLY A 58 -15.96 8.79 5.13
CA GLY A 58 -17.20 9.53 4.89
C GLY A 58 -18.45 8.70 5.21
N THR A 59 -18.48 7.45 4.75
CA THR A 59 -19.58 6.50 5.08
C THR A 59 -19.66 6.25 6.58
N HIS A 60 -18.53 6.00 7.23
CA HIS A 60 -18.46 5.81 8.69
C HIS A 60 -19.00 7.04 9.44
N LEU A 61 -18.54 8.25 9.09
CA LEU A 61 -18.99 9.48 9.72
C LEU A 61 -20.51 9.68 9.54
N VAL A 62 -21.04 9.46 8.34
CA VAL A 62 -22.47 9.56 8.09
C VAL A 62 -23.24 8.54 8.93
N ALA A 63 -22.80 7.28 8.93
CA ALA A 63 -23.46 6.21 9.67
C ALA A 63 -23.44 6.42 11.18
N GLN A 64 -22.35 6.97 11.74
CA GLN A 64 -22.15 7.09 13.18
C GLN A 64 -22.69 8.42 13.76
N HIS A 65 -22.73 9.49 12.97
CA HIS A 65 -23.09 10.82 13.48
C HIS A 65 -24.41 11.37 12.94
N PHE A 66 -24.82 10.97 11.74
CA PHE A 66 -26.04 11.52 11.12
C PHE A 66 -27.23 10.55 11.14
N LEU A 67 -26.98 9.23 11.20
CA LEU A 67 -28.05 8.23 11.20
C LEU A 67 -28.38 7.70 12.61
N VAL A 68 -27.76 8.25 13.67
CA VAL A 68 -27.99 7.85 15.05
C VAL A 68 -28.73 8.93 15.78
N GLU A 69 -29.95 8.64 16.22
CA GLU A 69 -30.74 9.53 17.11
C GLU A 69 -30.03 9.60 18.47
N GLY A 70 -29.69 10.82 18.92
CA GLY A 70 -28.95 11.06 20.16
C GLY A 70 -27.42 11.06 20.06
N GLY A 71 -26.85 10.81 18.88
CA GLY A 71 -25.42 11.07 18.55
C GLY A 71 -24.40 10.03 19.04
N LEU A 72 -24.75 9.11 19.94
CA LEU A 72 -23.88 8.04 20.43
C LEU A 72 -24.63 6.71 20.45
N ARG A 73 -23.99 5.66 19.97
CA ARG A 73 -24.50 4.28 20.06
C ARG A 73 -24.10 3.69 21.41
N ASP A 74 -25.03 3.05 22.09
CA ASP A 74 -24.70 2.13 23.17
C ASP A 74 -24.13 0.81 22.63
N TYR A 75 -23.73 -0.09 23.53
CA TYR A 75 -23.13 -1.36 23.16
C TYR A 75 -24.06 -2.20 22.27
N ASP A 76 -25.32 -2.32 22.61
CA ASP A 76 -26.30 -3.14 21.89
C ASP A 76 -26.54 -2.58 20.47
N ALA A 77 -26.61 -1.26 20.34
CA ALA A 77 -26.76 -0.58 19.06
C ALA A 77 -25.50 -0.77 18.17
N VAL A 78 -24.29 -0.80 18.76
CA VAL A 78 -23.05 -1.11 18.02
C VAL A 78 -23.07 -2.55 17.53
N VAL A 79 -23.44 -3.52 18.38
CA VAL A 79 -23.55 -4.93 18.01
C VAL A 79 -24.57 -5.12 16.89
N ALA A 80 -25.75 -4.53 17.02
CA ALA A 80 -26.82 -4.58 16.01
C ALA A 80 -26.35 -3.98 14.67
N TYR A 81 -25.64 -2.86 14.70
CA TYR A 81 -25.05 -2.22 13.52
C TYR A 81 -24.02 -3.12 12.84
N LEU A 82 -23.08 -3.69 13.60
CA LEU A 82 -22.02 -4.57 13.06
C LEU A 82 -22.56 -5.91 12.57
N ARG A 83 -23.70 -6.38 13.05
CA ARG A 83 -24.39 -7.58 12.52
C ARG A 83 -24.96 -7.36 11.12
N HIS A 84 -25.11 -6.10 10.69
CA HIS A 84 -25.52 -5.82 9.32
C HIS A 84 -24.31 -5.99 8.37
N PRO A 85 -24.38 -6.86 7.35
CA PRO A 85 -23.23 -7.23 6.54
C PRO A 85 -22.59 -6.05 5.79
N VAL A 86 -23.39 -5.07 5.35
CA VAL A 86 -22.87 -3.88 4.67
C VAL A 86 -22.08 -2.99 5.64
N ALA A 87 -22.57 -2.81 6.87
CA ALA A 87 -21.89 -2.06 7.91
C ALA A 87 -20.56 -2.74 8.28
N LEU A 88 -20.58 -4.06 8.50
CA LEU A 88 -19.37 -4.82 8.81
C LEU A 88 -18.30 -4.70 7.70
N VAL A 89 -18.70 -4.82 6.44
CA VAL A 89 -17.78 -4.68 5.31
C VAL A 89 -17.23 -3.25 5.23
N ALA A 90 -18.04 -2.23 5.47
CA ALA A 90 -17.60 -0.84 5.47
C ALA A 90 -16.59 -0.56 6.60
N GLU A 91 -16.85 -1.03 7.83
CA GLU A 91 -15.96 -0.85 8.97
C GLU A 91 -14.64 -1.62 8.83
N LEU A 92 -14.69 -2.88 8.39
CA LEU A 92 -13.47 -3.64 8.09
C LEU A 92 -12.71 -3.05 6.90
N GLY A 93 -13.41 -2.56 5.89
CA GLY A 93 -12.82 -1.84 4.77
C GLY A 93 -12.11 -0.56 5.21
N LEU A 94 -12.72 0.21 6.11
CA LEU A 94 -12.10 1.38 6.72
C LEU A 94 -10.85 0.99 7.51
N LEU A 95 -10.94 -0.04 8.38
CA LEU A 95 -9.81 -0.53 9.18
C LEU A 95 -8.61 -0.91 8.31
N VAL A 96 -8.82 -1.74 7.28
CA VAL A 96 -7.75 -2.15 6.36
C VAL A 96 -7.18 -0.95 5.62
N THR A 97 -8.05 -0.09 5.09
CA THR A 97 -7.64 1.03 4.26
C THR A 97 -6.83 2.06 5.05
N VAL A 98 -7.24 2.39 6.29
CA VAL A 98 -6.52 3.35 7.14
C VAL A 98 -5.14 2.80 7.54
N ILE A 99 -5.05 1.52 7.90
CA ILE A 99 -3.79 0.88 8.29
C ILE A 99 -2.80 0.87 7.11
N VAL A 100 -3.25 0.43 5.94
CA VAL A 100 -2.41 0.37 4.73
C VAL A 100 -1.98 1.78 4.31
N HIS A 101 -2.92 2.74 4.26
CA HIS A 101 -2.62 4.12 3.88
C HIS A 101 -1.62 4.77 4.85
N ALA A 102 -1.82 4.61 6.16
CA ALA A 102 -0.91 5.11 7.18
C ALA A 102 0.48 4.48 7.08
N ALA A 103 0.58 3.16 6.91
CA ALA A 103 1.85 2.45 6.76
C ALA A 103 2.64 2.95 5.53
N LEU A 104 1.96 3.12 4.39
CA LEU A 104 2.57 3.67 3.17
C LEU A 104 2.96 5.14 3.33
N GLY A 105 2.15 5.93 4.04
CA GLY A 105 2.43 7.34 4.34
C GLY A 105 3.66 7.50 5.23
N VAL A 106 3.71 6.79 6.35
CA VAL A 106 4.86 6.80 7.28
C VAL A 106 6.13 6.35 6.57
N ARG A 107 6.06 5.27 5.79
CA ARG A 107 7.21 4.81 5.00
C ARG A 107 7.71 5.87 4.03
N ALA A 108 6.81 6.60 3.36
CA ALA A 108 7.19 7.65 2.44
C ALA A 108 7.98 8.78 3.13
N VAL A 109 7.52 9.22 4.30
CA VAL A 109 8.21 10.23 5.11
C VAL A 109 9.58 9.71 5.58
N LEU A 110 9.66 8.45 6.00
CA LEU A 110 10.92 7.87 6.49
C LEU A 110 11.97 7.67 5.40
N VAL A 111 11.57 7.52 4.14
CA VAL A 111 12.50 7.50 2.99
C VAL A 111 13.28 8.82 2.91
N ASP A 112 12.63 9.95 3.20
CA ASP A 112 13.26 11.27 3.12
C ASP A 112 14.07 11.61 4.38
N LEU A 113 13.71 11.04 5.53
CA LEU A 113 14.33 11.36 6.82
C LEU A 113 15.48 10.44 7.23
N LEU A 114 15.49 9.18 6.79
CA LEU A 114 16.47 8.20 7.25
C LEU A 114 17.65 8.08 6.28
N PRO A 115 18.88 8.41 6.72
CA PRO A 115 20.07 8.16 5.95
C PRO A 115 20.42 6.66 5.98
N GLY A 116 20.39 6.03 4.83
CA GLY A 116 20.92 4.68 4.60
C GLY A 116 19.88 3.56 4.54
N GLU A 117 20.15 2.63 3.64
CA GLU A 117 19.25 1.51 3.30
C GLU A 117 18.95 0.57 4.49
N ARG A 118 19.92 0.37 5.39
CA ARG A 118 19.73 -0.51 6.55
C ARG A 118 18.70 0.06 7.54
N ALA A 119 18.77 1.37 7.80
CA ALA A 119 17.82 2.06 8.68
C ALA A 119 16.42 2.03 8.08
N LEU A 120 16.29 2.36 6.82
CA LEU A 120 15.02 2.33 6.09
C LEU A 120 14.41 0.91 6.06
N ARG A 121 15.22 -0.13 5.83
CA ARG A 121 14.74 -1.51 5.84
C ARG A 121 14.22 -1.93 7.23
N ARG A 122 14.93 -1.58 8.31
CA ARG A 122 14.45 -1.84 9.68
C ARG A 122 13.15 -1.10 9.97
N ALA A 123 13.08 0.18 9.63
CA ALA A 123 11.87 0.97 9.80
C ALA A 123 10.68 0.39 9.02
N THR A 124 10.87 -0.04 7.78
CA THR A 124 9.84 -0.68 6.98
C THR A 124 9.34 -1.99 7.61
N TRP A 125 10.23 -2.79 8.20
CA TRP A 125 9.85 -3.99 8.94
C TRP A 125 9.03 -3.67 10.19
N ILE A 126 9.43 -2.66 10.97
CA ILE A 126 8.69 -2.21 12.16
C ILE A 126 7.30 -1.72 11.77
N ILE A 127 7.19 -0.88 10.73
CA ILE A 127 5.89 -0.41 10.21
C ILE A 127 5.00 -1.60 9.81
N GLY A 128 5.55 -2.57 9.09
CA GLY A 128 4.82 -3.77 8.68
C GLY A 128 4.33 -4.60 9.87
N MET A 129 5.16 -4.77 10.89
CA MET A 129 4.77 -5.48 12.12
C MET A 129 3.67 -4.73 12.88
N VAL A 130 3.80 -3.41 13.06
CA VAL A 130 2.78 -2.58 13.71
C VAL A 130 1.47 -2.64 12.94
N ALA A 131 1.51 -2.51 11.62
CA ALA A 131 0.33 -2.61 10.77
C ALA A 131 -0.36 -3.98 10.91
N MET A 132 0.42 -5.08 10.91
CA MET A 132 -0.11 -6.43 11.07
C MET A 132 -0.76 -6.62 12.45
N VAL A 133 -0.08 -6.21 13.53
CA VAL A 133 -0.62 -6.30 14.89
C VAL A 133 -1.90 -5.48 15.03
N SER A 134 -1.92 -4.26 14.50
CA SER A 134 -3.13 -3.41 14.51
C SER A 134 -4.30 -4.04 13.76
N LEU A 135 -4.02 -4.66 12.60
CA LEU A 135 -5.04 -5.34 11.80
C LEU A 135 -5.61 -6.56 12.54
N VAL A 136 -4.73 -7.43 13.07
CA VAL A 136 -5.15 -8.62 13.82
C VAL A 136 -5.95 -8.23 15.06
N TYR A 137 -5.50 -7.21 15.78
CA TYR A 137 -6.20 -6.71 16.95
C TYR A 137 -7.58 -6.15 16.59
N GLY A 138 -7.68 -5.30 15.56
CA GLY A 138 -8.95 -4.70 15.13
C GLY A 138 -9.96 -5.74 14.63
N ILE A 139 -9.52 -6.73 13.83
CA ILE A 139 -10.37 -7.84 13.41
C ILE A 139 -10.78 -8.69 14.62
N GLY A 140 -9.84 -9.02 15.50
CA GLY A 140 -10.12 -9.80 16.72
C GLY A 140 -11.16 -9.12 17.61
N LEU A 141 -11.03 -7.80 17.82
CA LEU A 141 -11.99 -7.02 18.58
C LEU A 141 -13.38 -7.06 17.95
N THR A 142 -13.46 -6.90 16.62
CA THR A 142 -14.73 -6.99 15.88
C THR A 142 -15.38 -8.35 16.06
N LEU A 143 -14.61 -9.45 15.99
CA LEU A 143 -15.12 -10.80 16.19
C LEU A 143 -15.60 -11.05 17.62
N VAL A 144 -14.90 -10.51 18.63
CA VAL A 144 -15.33 -10.59 20.04
C VAL A 144 -16.66 -9.86 20.24
N VAL A 145 -16.80 -8.67 19.69
CA VAL A 145 -18.06 -7.89 19.79
C VAL A 145 -19.22 -8.59 19.09
N LEU A 146 -18.98 -9.31 18.00
CA LEU A 146 -20.03 -10.04 17.28
C LEU A 146 -20.39 -11.38 17.93
N GLY A 147 -19.45 -11.98 18.67
CA GLY A 147 -19.60 -13.30 19.30
C GLY A 147 -20.18 -13.28 20.72
N GLY A 148 -20.25 -12.09 21.37
CA GLY A 148 -20.89 -11.89 22.67
C GLY A 148 -22.34 -11.51 22.50
#